data_e7f273db4443a4600b5060359f04f2ba
#
_entry.id   e7f273db4443a4600b5060359f04f2ba
#
_cell.length_a   1.000
_cell.length_b   1.000
_cell.length_c   1.000
_cell.angle_alpha   90.00
_cell.angle_beta   90.00
_cell.angle_gamma   90.00
#
_symmetry.space_group_name_H-M   'P 1'
#
loop_
_entity.id
_entity.type
_entity.pdbx_description
1 polymer ?
#
loop_
_entity_poly.entity_id
_entity_poly.type
_entity_poly.pdbx_seq_one_letter_code
_entity_poly.pdbx_strand_id
1 'polypeptide(L)'
;MTAVRQAHQPNAARLLIVGPQGSGKGTQGIRIADAFGIPAISTGDMFRAAVASGSELGTQVTEIIQAGDLVPDELTSAVVRDRLSQDDAAAGFLLDGYPRNLSQVADLDGFLGGRQEQLDAVIELVVPREVSIERLSTRAQEQGRTDDTEQVIANRLAIYERETAPILEVYRERSIVDQIDGVGTLDEITDRVISALERRGLMRSAAA
;
A
#
# COMPACT_ATOMS: atom_id res chain seq x y z
N MET A 1 -34.96 1.56 10.42
CA MET A 1 -34.00 0.58 10.95
C MET A 1 -32.67 1.28 11.11
N THR A 2 -32.32 1.63 12.32
CA THR A 2 -31.10 2.43 12.66
C THR A 2 -29.90 1.49 12.61
N ALA A 3 -28.99 1.71 11.67
CA ALA A 3 -27.75 0.97 11.62
C ALA A 3 -26.97 1.23 12.92
N VAL A 4 -26.79 0.22 13.71
CA VAL A 4 -25.90 0.23 14.89
C VAL A 4 -24.49 0.40 14.36
N ARG A 5 -23.95 1.61 14.45
CA ARG A 5 -22.50 1.83 14.34
C ARG A 5 -21.86 1.04 15.47
N GLN A 6 -21.23 -0.07 15.14
CA GLN A 6 -20.36 -0.77 16.09
C GLN A 6 -19.30 0.19 16.59
N ALA A 7 -19.06 0.16 17.89
CA ALA A 7 -18.06 1.00 18.54
C ALA A 7 -16.68 0.70 17.90
N HIS A 8 -16.18 1.67 17.15
CA HIS A 8 -14.83 1.67 16.60
C HIS A 8 -13.87 1.56 17.80
N GLN A 9 -13.00 0.56 17.79
CA GLN A 9 -11.91 0.52 18.78
C GLN A 9 -11.05 1.78 18.54
N PRO A 10 -10.71 2.56 19.57
CA PRO A 10 -10.22 3.91 19.43
C PRO A 10 -8.87 4.06 18.69
N ASN A 11 -8.25 2.98 18.25
CA ASN A 11 -6.96 3.01 17.52
C ASN A 11 -6.91 2.05 16.32
N ALA A 12 -8.04 1.47 15.88
CA ALA A 12 -8.03 0.62 14.70
C ALA A 12 -8.00 1.49 13.44
N ALA A 13 -6.94 1.40 12.64
CA ALA A 13 -6.84 2.06 11.34
C ALA A 13 -6.47 1.05 10.25
N ARG A 14 -7.36 0.84 9.28
CA ARG A 14 -7.15 -0.03 8.11
C ARG A 14 -6.95 0.83 6.89
N LEU A 15 -5.70 0.98 6.51
CA LEU A 15 -5.26 1.96 5.53
C LEU A 15 -4.71 1.30 4.27
N LEU A 16 -4.95 1.93 3.13
CA LEU A 16 -4.20 1.68 1.90
C LEU A 16 -3.35 2.90 1.55
N ILE A 17 -2.18 2.67 0.99
CA ILE A 17 -1.40 3.70 0.33
C ILE A 17 -1.21 3.34 -1.14
N VAL A 18 -1.65 4.23 -2.03
CA VAL A 18 -1.67 4.04 -3.48
C VAL A 18 -0.90 5.19 -4.15
N GLY A 19 -0.28 4.92 -5.27
CA GLY A 19 0.46 5.91 -6.06
C GLY A 19 1.48 5.22 -6.97
N PRO A 20 2.04 5.92 -7.97
CA PRO A 20 3.01 5.34 -8.88
C PRO A 20 4.30 4.91 -8.15
N GLN A 21 5.09 4.08 -8.77
CA GLN A 21 6.43 3.76 -8.30
C GLN A 21 7.25 5.06 -8.22
N GLY A 22 8.08 5.19 -7.17
CA GLY A 22 8.82 6.44 -6.92
C GLY A 22 8.02 7.54 -6.22
N SER A 23 6.72 7.36 -5.95
CA SER A 23 5.93 8.37 -5.23
C SER A 23 6.28 8.51 -3.75
N GLY A 24 7.03 7.57 -3.17
CA GLY A 24 7.42 7.58 -1.75
C GLY A 24 6.52 6.75 -0.85
N LYS A 25 5.60 5.94 -1.39
CA LYS A 25 4.67 5.09 -0.61
C LYS A 25 5.33 4.29 0.49
N GLY A 26 6.38 3.54 0.18
CA GLY A 26 7.06 2.69 1.17
C GLY A 26 7.60 3.48 2.34
N THR A 27 8.28 4.60 2.09
CA THR A 27 8.83 5.47 3.13
C THR A 27 7.72 6.11 3.97
N GLN A 28 6.69 6.66 3.32
CA GLN A 28 5.56 7.27 4.00
C GLN A 28 4.71 6.23 4.73
N GLY A 29 4.52 5.05 4.12
CA GLY A 29 3.78 3.95 4.72
C GLY A 29 4.34 3.52 6.07
N ILE A 30 5.67 3.38 6.20
CA ILE A 30 6.33 3.06 7.47
C ILE A 30 6.07 4.16 8.50
N ARG A 31 6.30 5.43 8.14
CA ARG A 31 6.13 6.58 9.07
C ARG A 31 4.69 6.74 9.56
N ILE A 32 3.72 6.52 8.66
CA ILE A 32 2.29 6.58 8.99
C ILE A 32 1.91 5.39 9.89
N ALA A 33 2.34 4.19 9.52
CA ALA A 33 2.07 3.00 10.31
C ALA A 33 2.61 3.13 11.74
N ASP A 34 3.84 3.64 11.89
CA ASP A 34 4.44 3.93 13.20
C ASP A 34 3.61 4.95 13.99
N ALA A 35 3.18 6.04 13.34
CA ALA A 35 2.37 7.09 14.01
C ALA A 35 1.01 6.57 14.49
N PHE A 36 0.44 5.57 13.82
CA PHE A 36 -0.85 4.97 14.18
C PHE A 36 -0.70 3.69 15.01
N GLY A 37 0.52 3.18 15.22
CA GLY A 37 0.78 1.97 15.99
C GLY A 37 0.26 0.70 15.31
N ILE A 38 0.29 0.64 13.98
CA ILE A 38 -0.17 -0.46 13.14
C ILE A 38 0.98 -1.00 12.27
N PRO A 39 0.96 -2.26 11.81
CA PRO A 39 1.98 -2.77 10.91
C PRO A 39 1.87 -2.15 9.51
N ALA A 40 3.02 -1.78 8.92
CA ALA A 40 3.16 -1.52 7.50
C ALA A 40 3.37 -2.85 6.77
N ILE A 41 2.49 -3.17 5.82
CA ILE A 41 2.50 -4.42 5.06
C ILE A 41 2.72 -4.10 3.59
N SER A 42 3.93 -4.35 3.10
CA SER A 42 4.31 -4.13 1.70
C SER A 42 4.43 -5.46 0.97
N THR A 43 3.55 -5.71 -0.01
CA THR A 43 3.63 -6.92 -0.84
C THR A 43 4.93 -6.99 -1.62
N GLY A 44 5.45 -5.85 -2.07
CA GLY A 44 6.74 -5.78 -2.74
C GLY A 44 7.90 -6.24 -1.85
N ASP A 45 7.90 -5.85 -0.57
CA ASP A 45 8.94 -6.26 0.38
C ASP A 45 8.79 -7.73 0.76
N MET A 46 7.56 -8.20 0.95
CA MET A 46 7.29 -9.62 1.23
C MET A 46 7.82 -10.53 0.11
N PHE A 47 7.53 -10.19 -1.15
CA PHE A 47 8.03 -10.96 -2.28
C PHE A 47 9.55 -10.87 -2.44
N ARG A 48 10.16 -9.69 -2.26
CA ARG A 48 11.62 -9.53 -2.27
C ARG A 48 12.29 -10.34 -1.17
N ALA A 49 11.73 -10.36 0.03
CA ALA A 49 12.21 -11.18 1.13
C ALA A 49 12.12 -12.68 0.81
N ALA A 50 11.02 -13.12 0.18
CA ALA A 50 10.85 -14.50 -0.26
C ALA A 50 11.91 -14.88 -1.32
N VAL A 51 12.19 -14.02 -2.29
CA VAL A 51 13.26 -14.24 -3.29
C VAL A 51 14.62 -14.31 -2.62
N ALA A 52 14.94 -13.38 -1.71
CA ALA A 52 16.22 -13.33 -1.02
C ALA A 52 16.47 -14.55 -0.12
N SER A 53 15.42 -15.12 0.47
CA SER A 53 15.49 -16.33 1.30
C SER A 53 15.57 -17.63 0.48
N GLY A 54 15.35 -17.57 -0.84
CA GLY A 54 15.29 -18.77 -1.69
C GLY A 54 14.11 -19.69 -1.39
N SER A 55 13.04 -19.17 -0.80
CA SER A 55 11.83 -19.93 -0.50
C SER A 55 11.14 -20.42 -1.79
N GLU A 56 10.23 -21.39 -1.67
CA GLU A 56 9.42 -21.88 -2.78
C GLU A 56 8.64 -20.73 -3.44
N LEU A 57 8.01 -19.87 -2.62
CA LEU A 57 7.35 -18.65 -3.10
C LEU A 57 8.33 -17.73 -3.84
N GLY A 58 9.52 -17.49 -3.29
CA GLY A 58 10.55 -16.67 -3.92
C GLY A 58 10.96 -17.21 -5.29
N THR A 59 11.14 -18.52 -5.40
CA THR A 59 11.47 -19.17 -6.66
C THR A 59 10.38 -18.97 -7.71
N GLN A 60 9.11 -19.10 -7.34
CA GLN A 60 7.97 -18.92 -8.24
C GLN A 60 7.82 -17.48 -8.77
N VAL A 61 8.19 -16.46 -7.97
CA VAL A 61 7.94 -15.06 -8.31
C VAL A 61 9.16 -14.31 -8.83
N THR A 62 10.35 -14.92 -8.81
CA THR A 62 11.62 -14.25 -9.14
C THR A 62 11.58 -13.59 -10.52
N GLU A 63 11.24 -14.34 -11.57
CA GLU A 63 11.23 -13.82 -12.94
C GLU A 63 10.19 -12.70 -13.13
N ILE A 64 9.02 -12.86 -12.51
CA ILE A 64 7.91 -11.90 -12.57
C ILE A 64 8.35 -10.55 -11.96
N ILE A 65 8.99 -10.60 -10.77
CA ILE A 65 9.46 -9.41 -10.08
C ILE A 65 10.58 -8.72 -10.86
N GLN A 66 11.51 -9.49 -11.42
CA GLN A 66 12.61 -8.96 -12.22
C GLN A 66 12.13 -8.29 -13.50
N ALA A 67 11.07 -8.80 -14.13
CA ALA A 67 10.40 -8.17 -15.27
C ALA A 67 9.61 -6.90 -14.89
N GLY A 68 9.31 -6.72 -13.61
CA GLY A 68 8.47 -5.63 -13.10
C GLY A 68 6.98 -5.88 -13.27
N ASP A 69 6.59 -7.11 -13.55
CA ASP A 69 5.20 -7.53 -13.74
C ASP A 69 4.48 -7.74 -12.41
N LEU A 70 3.15 -7.90 -12.47
CA LEU A 70 2.35 -8.25 -11.31
C LEU A 70 2.42 -9.76 -11.06
N VAL A 71 2.67 -10.12 -9.81
CA VAL A 71 2.50 -11.50 -9.35
C VAL A 71 1.02 -11.88 -9.49
N PRO A 72 0.66 -13.11 -9.92
CA PRO A 72 -0.72 -13.53 -10.10
C PRO A 72 -1.60 -13.20 -8.89
N ASP A 73 -2.83 -12.76 -9.16
CA ASP A 73 -3.76 -12.26 -8.14
C ASP A 73 -4.03 -13.28 -7.04
N GLU A 74 -4.27 -14.52 -7.43
CA GLU A 74 -4.56 -15.60 -6.48
C GLU A 74 -3.42 -15.80 -5.47
N LEU A 75 -2.17 -15.80 -5.94
CA LEU A 75 -1.00 -15.94 -5.10
C LEU A 75 -0.79 -14.70 -4.23
N THR A 76 -0.91 -13.51 -4.80
CA THR A 76 -0.79 -12.25 -4.07
C THR A 76 -1.84 -12.14 -2.96
N SER A 77 -3.09 -12.42 -3.28
CA SER A 77 -4.20 -12.37 -2.33
C SER A 77 -4.04 -13.41 -1.21
N ALA A 78 -3.55 -14.61 -1.53
CA ALA A 78 -3.28 -15.63 -0.50
C ALA A 78 -2.21 -15.16 0.49
N VAL A 79 -1.11 -14.60 0.00
CA VAL A 79 -0.02 -14.06 0.84
C VAL A 79 -0.50 -12.90 1.72
N VAL A 80 -1.32 -11.99 1.16
CA VAL A 80 -1.88 -10.86 1.91
C VAL A 80 -2.86 -11.33 2.98
N ARG A 81 -3.77 -12.26 2.68
CA ARG A 81 -4.72 -12.81 3.65
C ARG A 81 -4.01 -13.52 4.80
N ASP A 82 -2.95 -14.29 4.51
CA ASP A 82 -2.13 -14.92 5.56
C ASP A 82 -1.52 -13.87 6.47
N ARG A 83 -0.92 -12.82 5.90
CA ARG A 83 -0.30 -11.71 6.66
C ARG A 83 -1.31 -10.93 7.49
N LEU A 84 -2.48 -10.63 6.94
CA LEU A 84 -3.57 -9.93 7.65
C LEU A 84 -4.25 -10.79 8.74
N SER A 85 -4.00 -12.08 8.74
CA SER A 85 -4.51 -13.00 9.77
C SER A 85 -3.61 -13.10 10.99
N GLN A 86 -2.43 -12.44 10.99
CA GLN A 86 -1.52 -12.41 12.12
C GLN A 86 -2.03 -11.43 13.19
N ASP A 87 -1.71 -11.72 14.45
CA ASP A 87 -2.23 -11.00 15.62
C ASP A 87 -1.92 -9.51 15.61
N ASP A 88 -0.76 -9.10 15.09
CA ASP A 88 -0.34 -7.70 15.02
C ASP A 88 -1.16 -6.86 14.04
N ALA A 89 -1.81 -7.50 13.05
CA ALA A 89 -2.70 -6.83 12.09
C ALA A 89 -4.16 -6.75 12.57
N ALA A 90 -4.52 -7.39 13.68
CA ALA A 90 -5.88 -7.44 14.17
C ALA A 90 -6.44 -6.06 14.54
N ALA A 91 -5.60 -5.17 15.08
CA ALA A 91 -5.99 -3.81 15.47
C ALA A 91 -5.98 -2.81 14.31
N GLY A 92 -5.48 -3.18 13.14
CA GLY A 92 -5.34 -2.33 11.97
C GLY A 92 -4.08 -2.63 11.18
N PHE A 93 -3.93 -2.00 10.04
CA PHE A 93 -2.78 -2.18 9.14
C PHE A 93 -2.69 -1.05 8.13
N LEU A 94 -1.53 -0.88 7.54
CA LEU A 94 -1.34 -0.11 6.32
C LEU A 94 -0.81 -1.03 5.22
N LEU A 95 -1.57 -1.17 4.12
CA LEU A 95 -1.17 -1.96 2.95
C LEU A 95 -0.49 -1.06 1.90
N ASP A 96 0.69 -1.48 1.43
CA ASP A 96 1.41 -0.92 0.29
C ASP A 96 1.57 -2.00 -0.80
N GLY A 97 1.16 -1.66 -2.02
CA GLY A 97 1.31 -2.52 -3.18
C GLY A 97 0.24 -3.59 -3.36
N TYR A 98 -0.83 -3.55 -2.59
CA TYR A 98 -2.05 -4.34 -2.71
C TYR A 98 -3.24 -3.56 -2.15
N PRO A 99 -4.42 -3.56 -2.82
CA PRO A 99 -4.69 -4.14 -4.14
C PRO A 99 -4.07 -3.33 -5.28
N ARG A 100 -3.82 -3.97 -6.44
CA ARG A 100 -3.30 -3.33 -7.65
C ARG A 100 -4.23 -3.39 -8.84
N ASN A 101 -5.35 -4.10 -8.74
CA ASN A 101 -6.39 -4.18 -9.76
C ASN A 101 -7.76 -4.45 -9.12
N LEU A 102 -8.82 -4.42 -9.93
CA LEU A 102 -10.20 -4.57 -9.45
C LEU A 102 -10.50 -5.96 -8.89
N SER A 103 -9.84 -7.01 -9.39
CA SER A 103 -9.99 -8.37 -8.86
C SER A 103 -9.48 -8.45 -7.41
N GLN A 104 -8.31 -7.87 -7.16
CA GLN A 104 -7.72 -7.80 -5.82
C GLN A 104 -8.54 -6.90 -4.87
N VAL A 105 -9.18 -5.83 -5.38
CA VAL A 105 -10.14 -5.03 -4.58
C VAL A 105 -11.29 -5.89 -4.09
N ALA A 106 -11.91 -6.67 -4.99
CA ALA A 106 -13.01 -7.55 -4.62
C ALA A 106 -12.60 -8.62 -3.61
N ASP A 107 -11.39 -9.18 -3.75
CA ASP A 107 -10.85 -10.16 -2.81
C ASP A 107 -10.61 -9.56 -1.41
N LEU A 108 -10.01 -8.36 -1.34
CA LEU A 108 -9.77 -7.66 -0.08
C LEU A 108 -11.10 -7.31 0.62
N ASP A 109 -12.06 -6.80 -0.13
CA ASP A 109 -13.40 -6.48 0.38
C ASP A 109 -14.11 -7.73 0.93
N GLY A 110 -14.02 -8.85 0.21
CA GLY A 110 -14.57 -10.12 0.66
C GLY A 110 -13.91 -10.63 1.95
N PHE A 111 -12.60 -10.54 2.04
CA PHE A 111 -11.85 -10.93 3.23
C PHE A 111 -12.19 -10.07 4.45
N LEU A 112 -12.20 -8.74 4.31
CA LEU A 112 -12.55 -7.82 5.40
C LEU A 112 -14.03 -7.94 5.77
N GLY A 113 -14.92 -8.03 4.77
CA GLY A 113 -16.35 -8.20 5.00
C GLY A 113 -16.71 -9.46 5.78
N GLY A 114 -16.00 -10.58 5.53
CA GLY A 114 -16.12 -11.81 6.30
C GLY A 114 -15.76 -11.64 7.79
N ARG A 115 -14.97 -10.62 8.11
CA ARG A 115 -14.56 -10.24 9.49
C ARG A 115 -15.39 -9.08 10.06
N GLN A 116 -16.38 -8.61 9.32
CA GLN A 116 -17.17 -7.41 9.64
C GLN A 116 -16.28 -6.14 9.72
N GLU A 117 -15.23 -6.10 8.95
CA GLU A 117 -14.27 -5.00 8.85
C GLU A 117 -14.35 -4.34 7.48
N GLN A 118 -13.82 -3.12 7.38
CA GLN A 118 -13.70 -2.38 6.14
C GLN A 118 -12.46 -1.47 6.18
N LEU A 119 -12.06 -0.95 5.03
CA LEU A 119 -11.03 0.08 4.96
C LEU A 119 -11.57 1.40 5.52
N ASP A 120 -10.73 2.10 6.27
CA ASP A 120 -11.03 3.41 6.84
C ASP A 120 -10.62 4.55 5.92
N ALA A 121 -9.45 4.43 5.25
CA ALA A 121 -8.96 5.42 4.32
C ALA A 121 -8.01 4.83 3.27
N VAL A 122 -7.95 5.49 2.12
CA VAL A 122 -7.01 5.24 1.04
C VAL A 122 -6.21 6.53 0.81
N ILE A 123 -4.90 6.46 1.00
CA ILE A 123 -3.97 7.57 0.79
C ILE A 123 -3.46 7.48 -0.65
N GLU A 124 -3.84 8.43 -1.49
CA GLU A 124 -3.31 8.55 -2.85
C GLU A 124 -2.14 9.54 -2.86
N LEU A 125 -0.91 9.05 -3.02
CA LEU A 125 0.25 9.93 -3.22
C LEU A 125 0.38 10.33 -4.68
N VAL A 126 0.21 11.62 -4.96
CA VAL A 126 0.34 12.19 -6.30
C VAL A 126 1.70 12.85 -6.44
N VAL A 127 2.43 12.46 -7.48
CA VAL A 127 3.72 13.08 -7.85
C VAL A 127 3.81 13.22 -9.36
N PRO A 128 4.49 14.25 -9.88
CA PRO A 128 4.82 14.33 -11.30
C PRO A 128 5.64 13.10 -11.74
N ARG A 129 5.45 12.68 -12.99
CA ARG A 129 6.13 11.50 -13.55
C ARG A 129 7.66 11.65 -13.50
N GLU A 130 8.16 12.84 -13.76
CA GLU A 130 9.59 13.16 -13.75
C GLU A 130 10.18 12.97 -12.35
N VAL A 131 9.46 13.41 -11.31
CA VAL A 131 9.87 13.22 -9.90
C VAL A 131 9.89 11.74 -9.54
N SER A 132 8.93 10.96 -10.02
CA SER A 132 8.90 9.51 -9.82
C SER A 132 10.13 8.83 -10.43
N ILE A 133 10.47 9.17 -11.67
CA ILE A 133 11.62 8.60 -12.40
C ILE A 133 12.93 8.97 -11.68
N GLU A 134 13.12 10.24 -11.33
CA GLU A 134 14.29 10.70 -10.60
C GLU A 134 14.50 9.93 -9.29
N ARG A 135 13.44 9.82 -8.48
CA ARG A 135 13.49 9.07 -7.21
C ARG A 135 13.81 7.59 -7.41
N LEU A 136 13.28 6.97 -8.47
CA LEU A 136 13.57 5.57 -8.78
C LEU A 136 15.02 5.37 -9.20
N SER A 137 15.58 6.28 -10.00
CA SER A 137 16.98 6.25 -10.41
C SER A 137 17.93 6.39 -9.21
N THR A 138 17.63 7.31 -8.30
CA THR A 138 18.38 7.49 -7.05
C THR A 138 18.32 6.23 -6.18
N ARG A 139 17.13 5.66 -6.02
CA ARG A 139 16.93 4.43 -5.23
C ARG A 139 17.68 3.22 -5.80
N ALA A 140 17.72 3.08 -7.13
CA ALA A 140 18.48 2.02 -7.79
C ALA A 140 19.96 2.09 -7.42
N GLN A 141 20.53 3.30 -7.38
CA GLN A 141 21.93 3.53 -7.01
C GLN A 141 22.20 3.30 -5.51
N GLU A 142 21.36 3.86 -4.64
CA GLU A 142 21.56 3.81 -3.18
C GLU A 142 21.28 2.46 -2.55
N GLN A 143 20.24 1.74 -3.04
CA GLN A 143 19.78 0.47 -2.48
C GLN A 143 20.21 -0.75 -3.28
N GLY A 144 20.97 -0.57 -4.37
CA GLY A 144 21.45 -1.66 -5.22
C GLY A 144 20.30 -2.51 -5.81
N ARG A 145 19.13 -1.90 -6.08
CA ARG A 145 17.96 -2.61 -6.61
C ARG A 145 18.18 -2.95 -8.08
N THR A 146 18.42 -4.22 -8.35
CA THR A 146 18.58 -4.75 -9.69
C THR A 146 17.29 -4.76 -10.52
N ASP A 147 16.13 -4.65 -9.85
CA ASP A 147 14.81 -4.59 -10.44
C ASP A 147 14.31 -3.15 -10.73
N ASP A 148 15.18 -2.15 -10.64
CA ASP A 148 14.88 -0.74 -10.99
C ASP A 148 15.67 -0.28 -12.24
N THR A 149 15.74 -1.11 -13.28
CA THR A 149 16.26 -0.69 -14.60
C THR A 149 15.25 0.23 -15.31
N GLU A 150 15.72 1.07 -16.24
CA GLU A 150 14.87 2.00 -16.99
C GLU A 150 13.69 1.29 -17.66
N GLN A 151 13.93 0.12 -18.27
CA GLN A 151 12.90 -0.68 -18.92
C GLN A 151 11.86 -1.19 -17.90
N VAL A 152 12.29 -1.67 -16.74
CA VAL A 152 11.42 -2.19 -15.69
C VAL A 152 10.62 -1.04 -15.05
N ILE A 153 11.24 0.13 -14.85
CA ILE A 153 10.55 1.33 -14.38
C ILE A 153 9.43 1.73 -15.35
N ALA A 154 9.73 1.77 -16.66
CA ALA A 154 8.72 2.10 -17.67
C ALA A 154 7.55 1.11 -17.68
N ASN A 155 7.84 -0.19 -17.60
CA ASN A 155 6.81 -1.24 -17.50
C ASN A 155 5.92 -1.07 -16.27
N ARG A 156 6.52 -0.88 -15.09
CA ARG A 156 5.79 -0.68 -13.82
C ARG A 156 4.89 0.55 -13.84
N LEU A 157 5.34 1.66 -14.43
CA LEU A 157 4.53 2.87 -14.56
C LEU A 157 3.34 2.63 -15.50
N ALA A 158 3.55 1.94 -16.64
CA ALA A 158 2.47 1.58 -17.54
C ALA A 158 1.44 0.63 -16.91
N ILE A 159 1.90 -0.37 -16.14
CA ILE A 159 1.02 -1.26 -15.37
C ILE A 159 0.24 -0.48 -14.33
N TYR A 160 0.88 0.44 -13.60
CA TYR A 160 0.19 1.29 -12.62
C TYR A 160 -0.95 2.09 -13.28
N GLU A 161 -0.69 2.76 -14.38
CA GLU A 161 -1.69 3.56 -15.10
C GLU A 161 -2.86 2.70 -15.61
N ARG A 162 -2.58 1.49 -16.12
CA ARG A 162 -3.59 0.61 -16.72
C ARG A 162 -4.40 -0.18 -15.70
N GLU A 163 -3.74 -0.71 -14.66
CA GLU A 163 -4.34 -1.67 -13.73
C GLU A 163 -4.65 -1.06 -12.36
N THR A 164 -3.73 -0.23 -11.83
CA THR A 164 -3.82 0.21 -10.44
C THR A 164 -4.56 1.53 -10.29
N ALA A 165 -4.31 2.52 -11.14
CA ALA A 165 -5.01 3.79 -11.04
C ALA A 165 -6.55 3.65 -11.08
N PRO A 166 -7.15 2.73 -11.85
CA PRO A 166 -8.60 2.54 -11.86
C PRO A 166 -9.22 2.12 -10.53
N ILE A 167 -8.47 1.48 -9.61
CA ILE A 167 -9.01 1.10 -8.29
C ILE A 167 -9.41 2.32 -7.46
N LEU A 168 -8.77 3.47 -7.69
CA LEU A 168 -9.06 4.70 -6.97
C LEU A 168 -10.50 5.19 -7.20
N GLU A 169 -11.08 4.93 -8.37
CA GLU A 169 -12.48 5.29 -8.63
C GLU A 169 -13.44 4.55 -7.69
N VAL A 170 -13.21 3.24 -7.50
CA VAL A 170 -14.01 2.43 -6.56
C VAL A 170 -13.96 3.00 -5.14
N TYR A 171 -12.77 3.43 -4.70
CA TYR A 171 -12.60 4.00 -3.36
C TYR A 171 -13.08 5.46 -3.26
N ARG A 172 -13.05 6.24 -4.37
CA ARG A 172 -13.64 7.58 -4.42
C ARG A 172 -15.17 7.53 -4.30
N GLU A 173 -15.82 6.56 -4.96
CA GLU A 173 -17.27 6.33 -4.81
C GLU A 173 -17.64 6.01 -3.35
N ARG A 174 -16.74 5.38 -2.61
CA ARG A 174 -16.91 5.12 -1.16
C ARG A 174 -16.54 6.32 -0.28
N SER A 175 -16.06 7.42 -0.86
CA SER A 175 -15.64 8.65 -0.16
C SER A 175 -14.50 8.42 0.88
N ILE A 176 -13.62 7.45 0.64
CA ILE A 176 -12.51 7.12 1.54
C ILE A 176 -11.12 7.47 0.99
N VAL A 177 -11.03 8.14 -0.16
CA VAL A 177 -9.73 8.56 -0.75
C VAL A 177 -9.34 9.94 -0.26
N ASP A 178 -8.09 10.07 0.21
CA ASP A 178 -7.40 11.33 0.45
C ASP A 178 -6.25 11.48 -0.55
N GLN A 179 -6.37 12.44 -1.45
CA GLN A 179 -5.33 12.77 -2.40
C GLN A 179 -4.30 13.71 -1.75
N ILE A 180 -3.05 13.28 -1.72
CA ILE A 180 -1.95 13.96 -1.03
C ILE A 180 -0.85 14.30 -2.05
N ASP A 181 -0.44 15.56 -2.08
CA ASP A 181 0.75 15.98 -2.82
C ASP A 181 1.99 15.31 -2.21
N GLY A 182 2.63 14.45 -3.00
CA GLY A 182 3.83 13.71 -2.64
C GLY A 182 5.14 14.45 -2.95
N VAL A 183 5.08 15.76 -3.27
CA VAL A 183 6.27 16.61 -3.46
C VAL A 183 6.57 17.40 -2.18
N GLY A 184 7.82 17.42 -1.79
CA GLY A 184 8.30 18.09 -0.57
C GLY A 184 9.26 17.20 0.22
N THR A 185 9.59 17.63 1.43
CA THR A 185 10.38 16.86 2.39
C THR A 185 9.56 15.68 2.94
N LEU A 186 10.26 14.69 3.50
CA LEU A 186 9.61 13.54 4.11
C LEU A 186 8.62 13.96 5.21
N ASP A 187 8.99 14.94 6.03
CA ASP A 187 8.17 15.41 7.14
C ASP A 187 6.92 16.15 6.63
N GLU A 188 7.06 17.05 5.67
CA GLU A 188 5.92 17.76 5.07
C GLU A 188 4.89 16.80 4.49
N ILE A 189 5.33 15.75 3.80
CA ILE A 189 4.42 14.75 3.21
C ILE A 189 3.75 13.94 4.34
N THR A 190 4.53 13.51 5.34
CA THR A 190 3.99 12.80 6.51
C THR A 190 2.91 13.62 7.21
N ASP A 191 3.18 14.91 7.46
CA ASP A 191 2.22 15.82 8.12
C ASP A 191 0.94 16.02 7.31
N ARG A 192 1.04 16.12 5.97
CA ARG A 192 -0.14 16.18 5.08
C ARG A 192 -1.01 14.93 5.22
N VAL A 193 -0.38 13.75 5.22
CA VAL A 193 -1.11 12.47 5.35
C VAL A 193 -1.76 12.37 6.72
N ILE A 194 -1.00 12.59 7.80
CA ILE A 194 -1.52 12.50 9.17
C ILE A 194 -2.69 13.46 9.35
N SER A 195 -2.54 14.72 8.90
CA SER A 195 -3.62 15.71 8.98
C SER A 195 -4.88 15.29 8.21
N ALA A 196 -4.73 14.59 7.08
CA ALA A 196 -5.86 14.06 6.32
C ALA A 196 -6.58 12.95 7.11
N LEU A 197 -5.83 12.00 7.67
CA LEU A 197 -6.37 10.89 8.46
C LEU A 197 -7.05 11.39 9.76
N GLU A 198 -6.47 12.38 10.43
CA GLU A 198 -7.06 13.01 11.63
C GLU A 198 -8.39 13.72 11.30
N ARG A 199 -8.52 14.37 10.13
CA ARG A 199 -9.81 14.93 9.68
C ARG A 199 -10.89 13.86 9.48
N ARG A 200 -10.51 12.61 9.21
CA ARG A 200 -11.44 11.46 9.16
C ARG A 200 -11.80 10.92 10.54
N GLY A 201 -11.19 11.44 11.59
CA GLY A 201 -11.39 10.98 12.96
C GLY A 201 -10.49 9.79 13.35
N LEU A 202 -9.50 9.46 12.53
CA LEU A 202 -8.50 8.46 12.88
C LEU A 202 -7.45 9.10 13.80
N MET A 203 -7.13 8.42 14.91
CA MET A 203 -6.26 8.97 15.94
C MET A 203 -4.91 8.27 15.93
N ARG A 204 -3.84 9.06 16.09
CA ARG A 204 -2.50 8.49 16.30
C ARG A 204 -2.44 7.67 17.58
N SER A 205 -1.53 6.70 17.61
CA SER A 205 -1.24 5.95 18.84
C SER A 205 -0.68 6.90 19.93
N ALA A 206 -1.14 6.75 21.17
CA ALA A 206 -0.65 7.54 22.29
C ALA A 206 0.81 7.21 22.70
N ALA A 207 1.45 6.24 22.04
CA ALA A 207 2.80 5.76 22.32
C ALA A 207 3.86 6.22 21.29
N ALA A 208 3.52 7.16 20.40
CA ALA A 208 4.45 7.71 19.43
C ALA A 208 5.12 8.98 19.92
#